data_3e2ed5294d7ace25355948302b486f02
#
_entry.id   3e2ed5294d7ace25355948302b486f02
#
_cell.length_a   1.000
_cell.length_b   1.000
_cell.length_c   1.000
_cell.angle_alpha   90.00
_cell.angle_beta   90.00
_cell.angle_gamma   90.00
#
_symmetry.space_group_name_H-M   'P 1'
#
loop_
_entity.id
_entity.type
_entity.pdbx_description
1 polymer ?
#
loop_
_entity_poly.entity_id
_entity_poly.type
_entity_poly.pdbx_seq_one_letter_code
_entity_poly.pdbx_strand_id
1 'polypeptide(L)'
;MAKKLDCISINASILLSRLIGQDTTLRSTLFEDIIMKKLIITACMTAVVAAPALAETPEQALASRFRAAEALLDANLTKESVPGAAIGIVHDQKLIWSHQYGVESYETKKPVTNDTLFSICSVSKLFNGVAVMNLVEEGLLQLDSPLAEYDINLRMTDKLGSEEPVTVRGVLSHVAGLPREGTRDYWADTSFPDAAGLVDLVSTQEHLYRPYDHFQYSNLGMSMLGDVVSKVSGISWGDYVQQTIFAPLGMTESETDMPFGRVGNGFAQGYYVRNAKGERKAVEKHSFRAFAPAAGIASSVNDMAKFAAWNFRLYDNGGEEILKSTTLKNMQRVHWVGADFEEPAWGLAYATRRYDKKTLWGHGGYCPGVRTEFVMRLPTKVGVVMMLSANDVSPGSIVEMVYSLAESAIDKVHGKQADDAQNKVATKGKSKQRKKVNLSDYEGSFYQPNYPQDSYVGVDEDGLFSISLLSNNPVQGLQTWVHAEGDTFSRKREDDTLAEAITFERDAAGRVVALVQNGYRSLKR
;
A
#
# COMPACT_ATOMS: atom_id res chain seq x y z
N MET A 1 -24.60 10.00 44.91
CA MET A 1 -25.62 10.99 44.52
C MET A 1 -27.04 10.53 44.83
N ALA A 2 -27.40 9.26 44.71
CA ALA A 2 -28.74 8.72 45.02
C ALA A 2 -29.20 8.92 46.50
N LYS A 3 -28.34 8.71 47.50
CA LYS A 3 -28.67 8.88 48.92
C LYS A 3 -28.96 10.33 49.39
N LYS A 4 -28.60 11.36 48.63
CA LYS A 4 -28.92 12.77 48.93
C LYS A 4 -30.28 13.20 48.38
N LEU A 5 -30.81 12.51 47.40
CA LEU A 5 -32.12 12.80 46.79
C LEU A 5 -33.29 12.25 47.64
N ASP A 6 -33.08 11.13 48.34
CA ASP A 6 -34.10 10.54 49.24
C ASP A 6 -34.36 11.40 50.46
N CYS A 7 -33.34 12.06 51.04
CA CYS A 7 -33.50 12.97 52.19
C CYS A 7 -34.24 14.26 51.83
N ILE A 8 -34.14 14.76 50.60
CA ILE A 8 -34.85 15.96 50.17
C ILE A 8 -36.33 15.65 49.91
N SER A 9 -36.63 14.45 49.43
CA SER A 9 -37.98 13.98 49.13
C SER A 9 -38.84 13.79 50.44
N ILE A 10 -38.23 13.29 51.51
CA ILE A 10 -38.92 13.05 52.80
C ILE A 10 -39.24 14.37 53.51
N ASN A 11 -38.32 15.34 53.48
CA ASN A 11 -38.54 16.64 54.09
C ASN A 11 -39.59 17.50 53.39
N ALA A 12 -39.73 17.41 52.09
CA ALA A 12 -40.75 18.13 51.32
C ALA A 12 -42.17 17.59 51.61
N SER A 13 -42.31 16.28 51.79
CA SER A 13 -43.62 15.66 52.11
C SER A 13 -44.12 16.04 53.49
N ILE A 14 -43.26 16.21 54.49
CA ILE A 14 -43.59 16.62 55.84
C ILE A 14 -43.95 18.12 55.95
N LEU A 15 -43.31 18.95 55.13
CA LEU A 15 -43.64 20.39 55.08
C LEU A 15 -44.98 20.64 54.33
N LEU A 16 -45.30 19.89 53.31
CA LEU A 16 -46.59 20.05 52.60
C LEU A 16 -47.80 19.59 53.45
N SER A 17 -47.63 18.58 54.27
CA SER A 17 -48.72 18.10 55.16
C SER A 17 -49.09 19.09 56.26
N ARG A 18 -48.26 20.08 56.59
CA ARG A 18 -48.50 21.12 57.61
C ARG A 18 -49.06 22.44 57.03
N LEU A 19 -48.99 22.64 55.71
CA LEU A 19 -49.38 23.90 55.06
C LEU A 19 -50.78 23.86 54.42
N ILE A 20 -51.35 22.69 54.19
CA ILE A 20 -52.64 22.55 53.46
C ILE A 20 -53.65 22.00 54.45
N GLY A 21 -54.57 22.87 54.91
CA GLY A 21 -55.72 22.51 55.76
C GLY A 21 -56.62 21.49 55.09
N GLN A 22 -57.69 21.04 55.79
CA GLN A 22 -58.58 19.93 55.39
C GLN A 22 -59.42 20.11 54.14
N ASP A 23 -58.89 20.72 53.07
CA ASP A 23 -59.62 20.84 51.80
C ASP A 23 -59.23 19.70 50.85
N THR A 24 -60.13 18.72 50.69
CA THR A 24 -59.93 17.46 49.98
C THR A 24 -59.89 17.63 48.45
N THR A 25 -60.41 18.73 47.92
CA THR A 25 -60.44 19.02 46.49
C THR A 25 -59.12 19.59 45.97
N LEU A 26 -58.42 20.37 46.76
CA LEU A 26 -57.08 20.89 46.45
C LEU A 26 -55.97 19.81 46.58
N ARG A 27 -56.21 18.76 47.37
CA ARG A 27 -55.27 17.65 47.52
C ARG A 27 -55.18 16.75 46.29
N SER A 28 -56.31 16.49 45.62
CA SER A 28 -56.33 15.59 44.46
C SER A 28 -55.66 16.19 43.22
N THR A 29 -55.91 17.46 42.94
CA THR A 29 -55.31 18.15 41.78
C THR A 29 -53.80 18.43 41.93
N LEU A 30 -53.35 18.80 43.14
CA LEU A 30 -51.94 18.99 43.40
C LEU A 30 -51.13 17.67 43.46
N PHE A 31 -51.78 16.59 43.91
CA PHE A 31 -51.16 15.27 43.94
C PHE A 31 -50.99 14.65 42.55
N GLU A 32 -51.98 14.81 41.69
CA GLU A 32 -51.89 14.38 40.27
C GLU A 32 -50.85 15.20 39.51
N ASP A 33 -50.77 16.52 39.73
CA ASP A 33 -49.83 17.38 39.03
C ASP A 33 -48.34 17.12 39.46
N ILE A 34 -48.15 16.77 40.72
CA ILE A 34 -46.81 16.39 41.26
C ILE A 34 -46.40 14.98 40.78
N ILE A 35 -47.35 14.04 40.67
CA ILE A 35 -47.09 12.69 40.15
C ILE A 35 -46.80 12.77 38.64
N MET A 36 -47.58 13.52 37.87
CA MET A 36 -47.34 13.74 36.45
C MET A 36 -46.01 14.43 36.18
N LYS A 37 -45.66 15.45 36.94
CA LYS A 37 -44.34 16.11 36.80
C LYS A 37 -43.18 15.20 37.21
N LYS A 38 -43.32 14.35 38.22
CA LYS A 38 -42.32 13.33 38.58
C LYS A 38 -42.20 12.26 37.50
N LEU A 39 -43.31 11.78 36.92
CA LEU A 39 -43.28 10.82 35.80
C LEU A 39 -42.63 11.39 34.54
N ILE A 40 -42.90 12.66 34.22
CA ILE A 40 -42.29 13.35 33.06
C ILE A 40 -40.78 13.56 33.31
N ILE A 41 -40.38 13.98 34.51
CA ILE A 41 -38.96 14.16 34.87
C ILE A 41 -38.22 12.82 34.90
N THR A 42 -38.83 11.74 35.37
CA THR A 42 -38.25 10.39 35.36
C THR A 42 -38.17 9.84 33.94
N ALA A 43 -39.18 10.06 33.09
CA ALA A 43 -39.15 9.68 31.65
C ALA A 43 -38.11 10.49 30.85
N CYS A 44 -37.97 11.79 31.17
CA CYS A 44 -36.91 12.61 30.54
C CYS A 44 -35.49 12.22 31.03
N MET A 45 -35.32 11.84 32.30
CA MET A 45 -34.01 11.38 32.80
C MET A 45 -33.63 9.97 32.32
N THR A 46 -34.59 9.08 32.06
CA THR A 46 -34.31 7.77 31.44
C THR A 46 -34.08 7.86 29.95
N ALA A 47 -34.61 8.87 29.26
CA ALA A 47 -34.34 9.12 27.83
C ALA A 47 -32.95 9.73 27.59
N VAL A 48 -32.30 10.33 28.58
CA VAL A 48 -30.96 10.94 28.47
C VAL A 48 -29.81 9.92 28.72
N VAL A 49 -30.12 8.71 29.24
CA VAL A 49 -29.08 7.74 29.64
C VAL A 49 -28.88 6.63 28.60
N ALA A 50 -29.59 6.63 27.49
CA ALA A 50 -29.42 5.64 26.42
C ALA A 50 -29.31 6.30 25.06
N ALA A 51 -28.47 7.34 24.92
CA ALA A 51 -27.82 7.56 23.65
C ALA A 51 -26.82 6.41 23.48
N PRO A 52 -26.98 5.50 22.53
CA PRO A 52 -25.90 4.59 22.20
C PRO A 52 -24.70 5.49 21.92
N ALA A 53 -23.57 5.21 22.54
CA ALA A 53 -22.30 5.76 22.07
C ALA A 53 -22.30 5.52 20.57
N LEU A 54 -22.46 6.59 19.79
CA LEU A 54 -22.43 6.51 18.33
C LEU A 54 -21.11 5.82 18.03
N ALA A 55 -21.18 4.59 17.52
CA ALA A 55 -19.99 3.88 17.10
C ALA A 55 -19.27 4.83 16.14
N GLU A 56 -18.04 5.17 16.46
CA GLU A 56 -17.20 6.04 15.65
C GLU A 56 -17.27 5.53 14.22
N THR A 57 -17.67 6.39 13.26
CA THR A 57 -17.69 5.95 11.86
C THR A 57 -16.26 5.59 11.45
N PRO A 58 -16.10 4.69 10.48
CA PRO A 58 -14.79 4.37 9.93
C PRO A 58 -13.96 5.60 9.58
N GLU A 59 -14.60 6.62 9.01
CA GLU A 59 -13.95 7.89 8.66
C GLU A 59 -13.52 8.69 9.89
N GLN A 60 -14.30 8.67 10.97
CA GLN A 60 -13.93 9.35 12.23
C GLN A 60 -12.76 8.65 12.94
N ALA A 61 -12.71 7.31 12.91
CA ALA A 61 -11.58 6.54 13.45
C ALA A 61 -10.31 6.78 12.63
N LEU A 62 -10.41 6.84 11.30
CA LEU A 62 -9.35 7.23 10.38
C LEU A 62 -8.87 8.66 10.70
N ALA A 63 -9.78 9.63 10.79
CA ALA A 63 -9.44 11.03 11.04
C ALA A 63 -8.70 11.23 12.37
N SER A 64 -9.07 10.50 13.43
CA SER A 64 -8.38 10.57 14.72
C SER A 64 -6.93 10.10 14.65
N ARG A 65 -6.68 8.99 13.93
CA ARG A 65 -5.33 8.45 13.76
C ARG A 65 -4.47 9.30 12.86
N PHE A 66 -5.05 9.91 11.83
CA PHE A 66 -4.32 10.78 10.92
C PHE A 66 -3.92 12.11 11.59
N ARG A 67 -4.72 12.66 12.51
CA ARG A 67 -4.27 13.81 13.31
C ARG A 67 -3.02 13.51 14.15
N ALA A 68 -2.93 12.31 14.70
CA ALA A 68 -1.71 11.88 15.40
C ALA A 68 -0.52 11.72 14.44
N ALA A 69 -0.76 11.18 13.23
CA ALA A 69 0.25 11.08 12.18
C ALA A 69 0.72 12.46 11.71
N GLU A 70 -0.19 13.41 11.52
CA GLU A 70 0.14 14.81 11.17
C GLU A 70 1.06 15.44 12.21
N ALA A 71 0.69 15.37 13.49
CA ALA A 71 1.50 15.94 14.57
C ALA A 71 2.92 15.32 14.62
N LEU A 72 3.01 13.99 14.39
CA LEU A 72 4.28 13.28 14.36
C LEU A 72 5.12 13.65 13.13
N LEU A 73 4.48 13.77 11.97
CA LEU A 73 5.10 14.22 10.71
C LEU A 73 5.67 15.63 10.89
N ASP A 74 4.85 16.57 11.35
CA ASP A 74 5.26 17.96 11.55
C ASP A 74 6.44 18.08 12.52
N ALA A 75 6.42 17.31 13.61
CA ALA A 75 7.51 17.30 14.57
C ALA A 75 8.82 16.77 13.94
N ASN A 76 8.75 15.68 13.16
CA ASN A 76 9.93 15.12 12.48
C ASN A 76 10.45 16.04 11.37
N LEU A 77 9.55 16.54 10.51
CA LEU A 77 9.93 17.45 9.41
C LEU A 77 10.51 18.76 9.93
N THR A 78 9.95 19.31 11.03
CA THR A 78 10.49 20.48 11.72
C THR A 78 11.88 20.23 12.31
N LYS A 79 12.05 19.12 13.04
CA LYS A 79 13.34 18.72 13.62
C LYS A 79 14.41 18.60 12.53
N GLU A 80 14.06 18.00 11.40
CA GLU A 80 14.97 17.84 10.27
C GLU A 80 15.05 19.10 9.37
N SER A 81 14.34 20.17 9.71
CA SER A 81 14.32 21.43 8.95
C SER A 81 14.04 21.19 7.46
N VAL A 82 13.05 20.35 7.17
CA VAL A 82 12.61 20.08 5.79
C VAL A 82 11.90 21.33 5.26
N PRO A 83 12.28 21.86 4.08
CA PRO A 83 11.66 23.10 3.56
C PRO A 83 10.21 22.90 3.15
N GLY A 84 9.92 21.79 2.46
CA GLY A 84 8.59 21.44 2.00
C GLY A 84 8.43 19.92 1.84
N ALA A 85 7.24 19.45 2.11
CA ALA A 85 6.88 18.05 1.94
C ALA A 85 5.40 17.89 1.57
N ALA A 86 5.10 16.82 0.83
CA ALA A 86 3.74 16.37 0.58
C ALA A 86 3.67 14.86 0.74
N ILE A 87 2.63 14.37 1.40
CA ILE A 87 2.36 12.95 1.58
C ILE A 87 0.89 12.65 1.29
N GLY A 88 0.61 11.50 0.68
CA GLY A 88 -0.73 11.03 0.41
C GLY A 88 -0.90 9.55 0.65
N ILE A 89 -2.08 9.16 1.11
CA ILE A 89 -2.51 7.77 1.25
C ILE A 89 -3.64 7.52 0.25
N VAL A 90 -3.43 6.53 -0.60
CA VAL A 90 -4.40 6.05 -1.56
C VAL A 90 -4.97 4.73 -1.07
N HIS A 91 -6.27 4.61 -1.08
CA HIS A 91 -6.94 3.33 -0.90
C HIS A 91 -7.88 3.07 -2.06
N ASP A 92 -7.65 1.95 -2.73
CA ASP A 92 -8.35 1.56 -3.95
C ASP A 92 -8.31 2.67 -5.01
N GLN A 93 -9.40 3.37 -5.28
CA GLN A 93 -9.50 4.40 -6.31
C GLN A 93 -9.40 5.84 -5.77
N LYS A 94 -9.13 6.03 -4.49
CA LYS A 94 -9.25 7.34 -3.84
C LYS A 94 -8.00 7.72 -3.05
N LEU A 95 -7.60 8.97 -3.20
CA LEU A 95 -6.75 9.64 -2.21
C LEU A 95 -7.61 9.87 -0.96
N ILE A 96 -7.39 9.07 0.09
CA ILE A 96 -8.23 9.09 1.30
C ILE A 96 -7.71 10.05 2.37
N TRP A 97 -6.44 10.41 2.28
CA TRP A 97 -5.80 11.36 3.17
C TRP A 97 -4.56 11.95 2.51
N SER A 98 -4.26 13.19 2.83
CA SER A 98 -3.02 13.86 2.45
C SER A 98 -2.61 14.90 3.47
N HIS A 99 -1.32 15.12 3.61
CA HIS A 99 -0.75 16.16 4.46
C HIS A 99 0.35 16.91 3.73
N GLN A 100 0.38 18.22 3.89
CA GLN A 100 1.32 19.13 3.28
C GLN A 100 2.04 19.92 4.36
N TYR A 101 3.35 20.05 4.21
CA TYR A 101 4.20 20.72 5.18
C TYR A 101 5.10 21.74 4.49
N GLY A 102 5.27 22.89 5.12
CA GLY A 102 6.22 23.90 4.71
C GLY A 102 5.87 24.64 3.43
N VAL A 103 6.89 24.99 2.68
CA VAL A 103 6.78 25.90 1.52
C VAL A 103 7.41 25.31 0.26
N GLU A 104 6.92 25.74 -0.91
CA GLU A 104 7.48 25.36 -2.21
C GLU A 104 8.91 25.86 -2.39
N SER A 105 9.21 27.07 -1.87
CA SER A 105 10.59 27.58 -1.79
C SER A 105 10.72 28.60 -0.66
N TYR A 106 11.94 28.73 -0.12
CA TYR A 106 12.24 29.76 0.88
C TYR A 106 12.14 31.20 0.32
N GLU A 107 12.27 31.35 -1.01
CA GLU A 107 12.17 32.64 -1.68
C GLU A 107 10.73 33.11 -1.78
N THR A 108 9.84 32.28 -2.34
CA THR A 108 8.43 32.66 -2.56
C THR A 108 7.57 32.46 -1.32
N LYS A 109 7.94 31.55 -0.42
CA LYS A 109 7.18 31.18 0.79
C LYS A 109 5.74 30.73 0.53
N LYS A 110 5.44 30.32 -0.71
CA LYS A 110 4.13 29.74 -1.01
C LYS A 110 4.00 28.38 -0.30
N PRO A 111 2.86 28.08 0.32
CA PRO A 111 2.65 26.80 0.97
C PRO A 111 2.64 25.67 -0.05
N VAL A 112 3.16 24.51 0.33
CA VAL A 112 3.00 23.27 -0.41
C VAL A 112 1.52 22.87 -0.44
N THR A 113 1.06 22.36 -1.57
CA THR A 113 -0.30 21.83 -1.78
C THR A 113 -0.24 20.42 -2.35
N ASN A 114 -1.40 19.76 -2.49
CA ASN A 114 -1.48 18.44 -3.16
C ASN A 114 -1.12 18.49 -4.66
N ASP A 115 -1.21 19.66 -5.27
CA ASP A 115 -0.89 19.88 -6.68
C ASP A 115 0.54 20.41 -6.87
N THR A 116 1.26 20.72 -5.78
CA THR A 116 2.66 21.11 -5.88
C THR A 116 3.47 19.96 -6.46
N LEU A 117 4.15 20.21 -7.56
CA LEU A 117 5.05 19.27 -8.19
C LEU A 117 6.35 19.14 -7.39
N PHE A 118 6.84 17.92 -7.31
CA PHE A 118 8.19 17.59 -6.86
C PHE A 118 8.87 16.77 -7.94
N SER A 119 10.19 16.85 -8.03
CA SER A 119 10.92 15.82 -8.75
C SER A 119 10.68 14.48 -8.06
N ILE A 120 10.23 13.47 -8.80
CA ILE A 120 10.03 12.13 -8.25
C ILE A 120 11.25 11.24 -8.41
N CYS A 121 12.30 11.77 -9.03
CA CYS A 121 13.56 11.08 -9.17
C CYS A 121 13.39 9.68 -9.74
N SER A 122 14.02 8.66 -9.15
CA SER A 122 13.97 7.28 -9.66
C SER A 122 12.59 6.62 -9.67
N VAL A 123 11.55 7.22 -9.07
CA VAL A 123 10.16 6.78 -9.27
C VAL A 123 9.76 6.91 -10.75
N SER A 124 10.42 7.77 -11.53
CA SER A 124 10.29 7.89 -12.99
C SER A 124 10.48 6.56 -13.73
N LYS A 125 11.29 5.66 -13.18
CA LYS A 125 11.53 4.34 -13.76
C LYS A 125 10.27 3.48 -13.86
N LEU A 126 9.30 3.67 -12.97
CA LEU A 126 8.01 2.98 -13.05
C LEU A 126 7.29 3.36 -14.35
N PHE A 127 7.27 4.64 -14.69
CA PHE A 127 6.66 5.15 -15.91
C PHE A 127 7.42 4.73 -17.16
N ASN A 128 8.75 4.75 -17.10
CA ASN A 128 9.57 4.21 -18.18
C ASN A 128 9.31 2.72 -18.41
N GLY A 129 9.20 1.93 -17.32
CA GLY A 129 8.84 0.52 -17.40
C GLY A 129 7.47 0.29 -18.05
N VAL A 130 6.45 1.09 -17.68
CA VAL A 130 5.12 1.04 -18.30
C VAL A 130 5.20 1.39 -19.80
N ALA A 131 5.94 2.44 -20.17
CA ALA A 131 6.14 2.82 -21.57
C ALA A 131 6.79 1.69 -22.40
N VAL A 132 7.85 1.08 -21.88
CA VAL A 132 8.50 -0.08 -22.52
C VAL A 132 7.53 -1.25 -22.68
N MET A 133 6.77 -1.58 -21.62
CA MET A 133 5.85 -2.70 -21.64
C MET A 133 4.63 -2.47 -22.53
N ASN A 134 4.23 -1.22 -22.73
CA ASN A 134 3.22 -0.87 -23.71
C ASN A 134 3.70 -1.19 -25.16
N LEU A 135 4.93 -0.81 -25.50
CA LEU A 135 5.54 -1.18 -26.79
C LEU A 135 5.74 -2.70 -26.92
N VAL A 136 5.96 -3.42 -25.83
CA VAL A 136 6.01 -4.89 -25.84
C VAL A 136 4.63 -5.48 -26.18
N GLU A 137 3.55 -4.94 -25.63
CA GLU A 137 2.18 -5.38 -25.95
C GLU A 137 1.79 -5.07 -27.39
N GLU A 138 2.28 -3.96 -27.94
CA GLU A 138 2.10 -3.60 -29.36
C GLU A 138 2.93 -4.47 -30.30
N GLY A 139 3.82 -5.32 -29.77
CA GLY A 139 4.71 -6.19 -30.54
C GLY A 139 5.89 -5.46 -31.20
N LEU A 140 6.12 -4.21 -30.82
CA LEU A 140 7.23 -3.38 -31.30
C LEU A 140 8.53 -3.62 -30.54
N LEU A 141 8.45 -4.13 -29.31
CA LEU A 141 9.57 -4.59 -28.49
C LEU A 141 9.36 -6.03 -28.04
N GLN A 142 10.46 -6.71 -27.75
CA GLN A 142 10.46 -8.02 -27.10
C GLN A 142 11.36 -7.99 -25.88
N LEU A 143 10.88 -8.53 -24.76
CA LEU A 143 11.61 -8.46 -23.49
C LEU A 143 12.97 -9.14 -23.54
N ASP A 144 13.08 -10.24 -24.27
CA ASP A 144 14.27 -11.09 -24.30
C ASP A 144 15.13 -10.85 -25.55
N SER A 145 14.76 -9.89 -26.42
CA SER A 145 15.61 -9.45 -27.52
C SER A 145 16.78 -8.60 -27.02
N PRO A 146 17.94 -8.77 -27.66
CA PRO A 146 19.07 -7.87 -27.46
C PRO A 146 18.71 -6.41 -27.73
N LEU A 147 19.13 -5.51 -26.87
CA LEU A 147 18.94 -4.07 -27.05
C LEU A 147 19.49 -3.59 -28.41
N ALA A 148 20.56 -4.21 -28.86
CA ALA A 148 21.21 -3.89 -30.15
C ALA A 148 20.31 -4.08 -31.39
N GLU A 149 19.22 -4.86 -31.30
CA GLU A 149 18.25 -5.04 -32.39
C GLU A 149 17.41 -3.79 -32.66
N TYR A 150 17.31 -2.87 -31.73
CA TYR A 150 16.50 -1.66 -31.83
C TYR A 150 17.27 -0.45 -32.34
N ASP A 151 18.27 -0.67 -33.20
CA ASP A 151 19.13 0.37 -33.83
C ASP A 151 19.74 1.33 -32.80
N ILE A 152 20.18 0.77 -31.66
CA ILE A 152 20.80 1.54 -30.64
C ILE A 152 22.29 1.50 -30.83
N ASN A 153 22.87 2.63 -31.26
CA ASN A 153 24.33 2.81 -31.27
C ASN A 153 24.93 2.84 -29.86
N LEU A 154 24.28 2.16 -28.92
CA LEU A 154 24.65 2.05 -27.52
C LEU A 154 25.54 0.82 -27.33
N ARG A 155 26.74 0.86 -27.88
CA ARG A 155 27.71 -0.25 -27.79
C ARG A 155 28.67 0.00 -26.65
N MET A 156 28.55 -0.82 -25.62
CA MET A 156 29.59 -0.94 -24.60
C MET A 156 30.65 -1.95 -24.99
N THR A 157 31.86 -1.79 -24.43
CA THR A 157 32.89 -2.80 -24.55
C THR A 157 32.60 -3.98 -23.64
N ASP A 158 32.52 -5.18 -24.20
CA ASP A 158 32.44 -6.41 -23.40
C ASP A 158 33.83 -7.08 -23.35
N LYS A 159 34.50 -6.97 -22.21
CA LYS A 159 35.77 -7.67 -21.94
C LYS A 159 35.56 -8.99 -21.21
N LEU A 160 34.32 -9.32 -20.82
CA LEU A 160 34.00 -10.49 -20.02
C LEU A 160 33.69 -11.72 -20.90
N GLY A 161 33.53 -11.51 -22.21
CA GLY A 161 33.18 -12.56 -23.15
C GLY A 161 31.82 -13.18 -22.81
N SER A 162 30.82 -12.32 -22.61
CA SER A 162 29.47 -12.74 -22.28
C SER A 162 28.82 -13.43 -23.48
N GLU A 163 28.24 -14.62 -23.27
CA GLU A 163 27.42 -15.29 -24.27
C GLU A 163 26.00 -14.70 -24.30
N GLU A 164 25.51 -14.24 -23.16
CA GLU A 164 24.18 -13.64 -23.02
C GLU A 164 24.19 -12.16 -23.40
N PRO A 165 23.24 -11.71 -24.21
CA PRO A 165 23.16 -10.30 -24.61
C PRO A 165 22.53 -9.43 -23.50
N VAL A 166 22.76 -8.12 -23.56
CA VAL A 166 21.98 -7.14 -22.83
C VAL A 166 20.57 -7.09 -23.41
N THR A 167 19.57 -7.53 -22.65
CA THR A 167 18.16 -7.56 -23.07
C THR A 167 17.33 -6.46 -22.43
N VAL A 168 16.16 -6.17 -23.00
CA VAL A 168 15.17 -5.26 -22.41
C VAL A 168 14.80 -5.71 -20.98
N ARG A 169 14.55 -7.01 -20.78
CA ARG A 169 14.27 -7.60 -19.46
C ARG A 169 15.40 -7.37 -18.47
N GLY A 170 16.64 -7.67 -18.89
CA GLY A 170 17.83 -7.52 -18.04
C GLY A 170 18.00 -6.08 -17.55
N VAL A 171 17.72 -5.09 -18.41
CA VAL A 171 17.78 -3.67 -18.01
C VAL A 171 16.65 -3.30 -17.06
N LEU A 172 15.41 -3.69 -17.34
CA LEU A 172 14.25 -3.40 -16.49
C LEU A 172 14.37 -4.04 -15.10
N SER A 173 15.07 -5.17 -14.98
CA SER A 173 15.30 -5.85 -13.70
C SER A 173 16.68 -5.58 -13.08
N HIS A 174 17.48 -4.69 -13.69
CA HIS A 174 18.81 -4.31 -13.23
C HIS A 174 19.84 -5.44 -13.14
N VAL A 175 19.73 -6.41 -14.05
CA VAL A 175 20.65 -7.56 -14.13
C VAL A 175 21.38 -7.63 -15.47
N ALA A 176 21.38 -6.55 -16.23
CA ALA A 176 22.03 -6.48 -17.52
C ALA A 176 23.56 -6.32 -17.45
N GLY A 177 24.16 -6.30 -16.25
CA GLY A 177 25.60 -6.11 -16.06
C GLY A 177 26.11 -4.71 -16.36
N LEU A 178 25.23 -3.73 -16.53
CA LEU A 178 25.56 -2.36 -16.91
C LEU A 178 26.08 -1.53 -15.72
N PRO A 179 26.99 -0.56 -15.94
CA PRO A 179 27.36 0.42 -14.93
C PRO A 179 26.12 1.17 -14.39
N ARG A 180 26.20 1.60 -13.13
CA ARG A 180 25.17 2.45 -12.52
C ARG A 180 24.99 3.75 -13.29
N GLU A 181 26.12 4.40 -13.57
CA GLU A 181 26.26 5.70 -14.20
C GLU A 181 27.34 5.63 -15.28
N GLY A 182 27.54 6.73 -16.00
CA GLY A 182 28.73 6.90 -16.83
C GLY A 182 29.92 7.44 -16.03
N THR A 183 30.99 7.79 -16.76
CA THR A 183 32.25 8.27 -16.16
C THR A 183 32.23 9.75 -15.77
N ARG A 184 31.18 10.52 -16.13
CA ARG A 184 31.02 11.93 -15.71
C ARG A 184 30.18 12.03 -14.45
N ASP A 185 30.53 12.99 -13.60
CA ASP A 185 29.79 13.28 -12.36
C ASP A 185 28.63 14.28 -12.58
N TYR A 186 27.75 13.97 -13.54
CA TYR A 186 26.59 14.80 -13.88
C TYR A 186 25.57 14.93 -12.73
N TRP A 187 25.65 14.08 -11.72
CA TRP A 187 24.83 14.22 -10.51
C TRP A 187 25.34 15.35 -9.60
N ALA A 188 26.63 15.68 -9.65
CA ALA A 188 27.20 16.76 -8.87
C ALA A 188 27.15 18.11 -9.62
N ASP A 189 27.46 18.10 -10.91
CA ASP A 189 27.50 19.31 -11.74
C ASP A 189 26.17 19.61 -12.47
N THR A 190 25.20 18.69 -12.36
CA THR A 190 23.88 18.74 -13.00
C THR A 190 23.90 18.89 -14.55
N SER A 191 25.00 18.56 -15.18
CA SER A 191 25.22 18.66 -16.63
C SER A 191 24.88 17.34 -17.37
N PHE A 192 23.64 16.91 -17.28
CA PHE A 192 23.17 15.68 -17.91
C PHE A 192 23.30 15.73 -19.45
N PRO A 193 23.71 14.61 -20.10
CA PRO A 193 23.87 14.56 -21.54
C PRO A 193 22.51 14.58 -22.26
N ASP A 194 22.48 15.07 -23.49
CA ASP A 194 21.39 14.86 -24.42
C ASP A 194 21.49 13.47 -25.09
N ALA A 195 20.63 13.15 -26.05
CA ALA A 195 20.59 11.85 -26.70
C ALA A 195 21.93 11.48 -27.39
N ALA A 196 22.56 12.44 -28.07
CA ALA A 196 23.86 12.22 -28.70
C ALA A 196 24.96 11.99 -27.66
N GLY A 197 24.97 12.80 -26.61
CA GLY A 197 25.89 12.65 -25.48
C GLY A 197 25.68 11.35 -24.69
N LEU A 198 24.46 10.79 -24.66
CA LEU A 198 24.21 9.46 -24.08
C LEU A 198 24.87 8.36 -24.89
N VAL A 199 24.80 8.42 -26.23
CA VAL A 199 25.47 7.48 -27.13
C VAL A 199 26.99 7.53 -26.91
N ASP A 200 27.56 8.74 -26.89
CA ASP A 200 29.00 8.93 -26.63
C ASP A 200 29.39 8.38 -25.26
N LEU A 201 28.58 8.68 -24.23
CA LEU A 201 28.82 8.20 -22.88
C LEU A 201 28.84 6.68 -22.81
N VAL A 202 27.84 6.01 -23.39
CA VAL A 202 27.73 4.54 -23.39
C VAL A 202 28.91 3.91 -24.14
N SER A 203 29.33 4.48 -25.27
CA SER A 203 30.44 3.94 -26.08
C SER A 203 31.79 3.90 -25.32
N THR A 204 31.93 4.71 -24.27
CA THR A 204 33.12 4.76 -23.42
C THR A 204 33.03 3.84 -22.19
N GLN A 205 31.91 3.16 -21.98
CA GLN A 205 31.73 2.27 -20.83
C GLN A 205 32.08 0.82 -21.16
N GLU A 206 32.30 0.06 -20.10
CA GLU A 206 32.51 -1.38 -20.13
C GLU A 206 31.44 -2.06 -19.28
N HIS A 207 31.08 -3.30 -19.62
CA HIS A 207 30.25 -4.13 -18.76
C HIS A 207 30.94 -4.37 -17.42
N LEU A 208 30.23 -4.20 -16.32
CA LEU A 208 30.73 -4.50 -14.97
C LEU A 208 30.61 -6.00 -14.66
N TYR A 209 29.53 -6.61 -15.08
CA TYR A 209 29.22 -8.02 -14.89
C TYR A 209 28.68 -8.60 -16.18
N ARG A 210 28.72 -9.91 -16.32
CA ARG A 210 27.96 -10.60 -17.36
C ARG A 210 26.46 -10.40 -17.10
N PRO A 211 25.63 -10.24 -18.13
CA PRO A 211 24.20 -10.21 -17.96
C PRO A 211 23.71 -11.40 -17.12
N TYR A 212 22.80 -11.14 -16.19
CA TYR A 212 22.18 -12.10 -15.27
C TYR A 212 23.07 -12.71 -14.19
N ASP A 213 24.35 -12.32 -14.07
CA ASP A 213 25.20 -12.79 -12.98
C ASP A 213 24.96 -12.04 -11.68
N HIS A 214 24.74 -10.73 -11.75
CA HIS A 214 24.64 -9.87 -10.57
C HIS A 214 23.55 -8.80 -10.71
N PHE A 215 22.94 -8.45 -9.60
CA PHE A 215 22.12 -7.24 -9.53
C PHE A 215 23.02 -6.00 -9.56
N GLN A 216 22.78 -5.13 -10.52
CA GLN A 216 23.49 -3.86 -10.63
C GLN A 216 22.52 -2.76 -11.05
N TYR A 217 22.04 -2.01 -10.07
CA TYR A 217 21.16 -0.88 -10.35
C TYR A 217 21.78 0.08 -11.35
N SER A 218 21.09 0.36 -12.46
CA SER A 218 21.63 1.17 -13.54
C SER A 218 20.67 2.29 -13.98
N ASN A 219 21.04 3.55 -13.69
CA ASN A 219 20.41 4.72 -14.29
C ASN A 219 20.73 4.80 -15.78
N LEU A 220 21.97 4.46 -16.14
CA LEU A 220 22.43 4.43 -17.52
C LEU A 220 21.56 3.48 -18.37
N GLY A 221 21.34 2.25 -17.89
CA GLY A 221 20.47 1.28 -18.58
C GLY A 221 19.04 1.77 -18.76
N MET A 222 18.45 2.38 -17.73
CA MET A 222 17.10 2.95 -17.84
C MET A 222 17.04 4.13 -18.81
N SER A 223 18.09 4.93 -18.91
CA SER A 223 18.20 6.00 -19.90
C SER A 223 18.32 5.43 -21.32
N MET A 224 19.07 4.34 -21.49
CA MET A 224 19.12 3.60 -22.77
C MET A 224 17.73 3.10 -23.19
N LEU A 225 16.93 2.56 -22.27
CA LEU A 225 15.55 2.14 -22.57
C LEU A 225 14.65 3.31 -22.98
N GLY A 226 14.86 4.51 -22.40
CA GLY A 226 14.14 5.70 -22.85
C GLY A 226 14.49 6.11 -24.30
N ASP A 227 15.74 5.95 -24.69
CA ASP A 227 16.17 6.15 -26.09
C ASP A 227 15.53 5.09 -27.02
N VAL A 228 15.46 3.82 -26.57
CA VAL A 228 14.72 2.75 -27.27
C VAL A 228 13.26 3.15 -27.48
N VAL A 229 12.57 3.59 -26.41
CA VAL A 229 11.16 4.05 -26.52
C VAL A 229 11.04 5.13 -27.59
N SER A 230 11.95 6.12 -27.58
CA SER A 230 11.90 7.21 -28.56
C SER A 230 12.10 6.71 -30.00
N LYS A 231 13.05 5.81 -30.23
CA LYS A 231 13.36 5.28 -31.55
C LYS A 231 12.25 4.38 -32.11
N VAL A 232 11.73 3.51 -31.25
CA VAL A 232 10.71 2.54 -31.66
C VAL A 232 9.35 3.20 -31.89
N SER A 233 8.97 4.16 -31.04
CA SER A 233 7.71 4.89 -31.16
C SER A 233 7.74 6.00 -32.21
N GLY A 234 8.93 6.49 -32.58
CA GLY A 234 9.12 7.61 -33.51
C GLY A 234 8.85 9.01 -32.87
N ILE A 235 8.59 9.09 -31.58
CA ILE A 235 8.40 10.34 -30.84
C ILE A 235 9.30 10.36 -29.61
N SER A 236 9.50 11.52 -28.99
CA SER A 236 10.34 11.59 -27.78
C SER A 236 9.77 10.74 -26.65
N TRP A 237 10.65 10.21 -25.78
CA TRP A 237 10.21 9.47 -24.59
C TRP A 237 9.23 10.28 -23.74
N GLY A 238 9.48 11.58 -23.60
CA GLY A 238 8.62 12.47 -22.84
C GLY A 238 7.21 12.58 -23.45
N ASP A 239 7.13 12.78 -24.77
CA ASP A 239 5.84 12.82 -25.48
C ASP A 239 5.12 11.48 -25.41
N TYR A 240 5.87 10.37 -25.51
CA TYR A 240 5.29 9.03 -25.40
C TYR A 240 4.66 8.79 -24.02
N VAL A 241 5.37 9.11 -22.93
CA VAL A 241 4.84 8.99 -21.56
C VAL A 241 3.64 9.92 -21.36
N GLN A 242 3.70 11.15 -21.87
CA GLN A 242 2.61 12.10 -21.77
C GLN A 242 1.34 11.59 -22.45
N GLN A 243 1.47 11.05 -23.67
CA GLN A 243 0.34 10.58 -24.47
C GLN A 243 -0.21 9.25 -23.99
N THR A 244 0.68 8.32 -23.62
CA THR A 244 0.31 6.94 -23.31
C THR A 244 -0.07 6.74 -21.84
N ILE A 245 0.52 7.53 -20.93
CA ILE A 245 0.34 7.31 -19.50
C ILE A 245 -0.35 8.50 -18.82
N PHE A 246 0.22 9.71 -18.92
CA PHE A 246 -0.30 10.85 -18.16
C PHE A 246 -1.69 11.26 -18.62
N ALA A 247 -1.90 11.44 -19.91
CA ALA A 247 -3.19 11.86 -20.45
C ALA A 247 -4.31 10.85 -20.17
N PRO A 248 -4.17 9.53 -20.43
CA PRO A 248 -5.20 8.56 -20.08
C PRO A 248 -5.53 8.49 -18.58
N LEU A 249 -4.53 8.65 -17.70
CA LEU A 249 -4.74 8.65 -16.25
C LEU A 249 -5.21 10.00 -15.71
N GLY A 250 -5.27 11.03 -16.53
CA GLY A 250 -5.62 12.39 -16.10
C GLY A 250 -4.56 13.00 -15.19
N MET A 251 -3.28 12.64 -15.33
CA MET A 251 -2.13 13.20 -14.59
C MET A 251 -1.72 14.54 -15.23
N THR A 252 -2.60 15.52 -15.08
CA THR A 252 -2.53 16.79 -15.84
C THR A 252 -1.43 17.73 -15.40
N GLU A 253 -0.94 17.58 -14.17
CA GLU A 253 0.13 18.43 -13.63
C GLU A 253 1.52 17.83 -13.83
N SER A 254 1.60 16.49 -14.05
CA SER A 254 2.88 15.78 -14.18
C SER A 254 3.60 16.16 -15.47
N GLU A 255 4.92 16.30 -15.35
CA GLU A 255 5.80 16.69 -16.45
C GLU A 255 6.96 15.69 -16.60
N THR A 256 7.39 15.46 -17.83
CA THR A 256 8.47 14.50 -18.17
C THR A 256 9.88 15.11 -18.13
N ASP A 257 9.98 16.37 -17.74
CA ASP A 257 11.23 17.07 -17.37
C ASP A 257 10.94 18.06 -16.25
N MET A 258 11.98 18.68 -15.69
CA MET A 258 11.86 19.58 -14.55
C MET A 258 11.28 20.94 -14.95
N PRO A 259 10.13 21.34 -14.40
CA PRO A 259 9.48 22.62 -14.74
C PRO A 259 10.09 23.79 -13.99
N PHE A 260 11.37 24.08 -14.21
CA PHE A 260 12.09 25.14 -13.49
C PHE A 260 11.52 26.55 -13.66
N GLY A 261 10.70 26.79 -14.68
CA GLY A 261 9.93 28.04 -14.79
C GLY A 261 8.87 28.22 -13.70
N ARG A 262 8.49 27.13 -13.03
CA ARG A 262 7.46 27.06 -11.98
C ARG A 262 8.03 26.95 -10.56
N VAL A 263 9.34 27.01 -10.36
CA VAL A 263 9.97 26.89 -9.03
C VAL A 263 9.39 27.92 -8.06
N GLY A 264 8.87 27.45 -6.92
CA GLY A 264 8.19 28.28 -5.92
C GLY A 264 6.84 28.81 -6.39
N ASN A 265 6.31 28.30 -7.50
CA ASN A 265 5.02 28.64 -8.07
C ASN A 265 4.37 27.40 -8.73
N GLY A 266 4.17 26.37 -7.92
CA GLY A 266 3.62 25.08 -8.33
C GLY A 266 4.68 23.98 -8.53
N PHE A 267 5.97 24.28 -8.35
CA PHE A 267 7.05 23.29 -8.30
C PHE A 267 7.98 23.58 -7.13
N ALA A 268 8.18 22.56 -6.27
CA ALA A 268 8.99 22.67 -5.08
C ALA A 268 10.49 22.79 -5.41
N GLN A 269 11.16 23.76 -4.83
CA GLN A 269 12.62 23.91 -4.89
C GLN A 269 13.28 22.78 -4.09
N GLY A 270 14.16 22.04 -4.71
CA GLY A 270 15.02 21.07 -4.01
C GLY A 270 16.15 21.78 -3.24
N TYR A 271 16.51 21.21 -2.09
CA TYR A 271 17.60 21.74 -1.26
C TYR A 271 18.60 20.67 -0.87
N TYR A 272 19.88 20.98 -1.00
CA TYR A 272 20.97 20.11 -0.56
C TYR A 272 20.94 19.85 0.95
N VAL A 273 21.82 18.96 1.39
CA VAL A 273 22.04 18.66 2.82
C VAL A 273 22.37 19.94 3.61
N ARG A 274 22.00 19.96 4.88
CA ARG A 274 22.35 21.04 5.79
C ARG A 274 23.86 21.16 5.94
N ASN A 275 24.38 22.38 5.86
CA ASN A 275 25.78 22.67 6.23
C ASN A 275 25.95 22.69 7.75
N ALA A 276 27.18 22.91 8.22
CA ALA A 276 27.51 22.97 9.65
C ALA A 276 26.77 24.08 10.43
N LYS A 277 26.18 25.08 9.72
CA LYS A 277 25.36 26.14 10.32
C LYS A 277 23.87 25.81 10.32
N GLY A 278 23.49 24.64 9.79
CA GLY A 278 22.09 24.24 9.65
C GLY A 278 21.37 24.82 8.41
N GLU A 279 22.09 25.53 7.53
CA GLU A 279 21.55 26.16 6.33
C GLU A 279 21.54 25.16 5.17
N ARG A 280 20.54 25.29 4.27
CA ARG A 280 20.42 24.52 3.04
C ARG A 280 20.65 25.39 1.83
N LYS A 281 21.47 24.94 0.88
CA LYS A 281 21.61 25.57 -0.44
C LYS A 281 20.53 25.02 -1.37
N ALA A 282 19.86 25.91 -2.13
CA ALA A 282 18.95 25.52 -3.19
C ALA A 282 19.71 24.82 -4.32
N VAL A 283 19.10 23.79 -4.90
CA VAL A 283 19.61 23.10 -6.08
C VAL A 283 19.46 24.00 -7.29
N GLU A 284 20.48 24.03 -8.14
CA GLU A 284 20.49 24.82 -9.36
C GLU A 284 19.56 24.20 -10.41
N LYS A 285 19.02 25.06 -11.27
CA LYS A 285 18.15 24.64 -12.37
C LYS A 285 18.90 23.72 -13.33
N HIS A 286 18.32 22.57 -13.64
CA HIS A 286 18.89 21.60 -14.56
C HIS A 286 17.78 20.77 -15.23
N SER A 287 18.07 20.18 -16.39
CA SER A 287 17.23 19.17 -17.03
C SER A 287 17.95 17.83 -16.96
N PHE A 288 17.22 16.75 -16.78
CA PHE A 288 17.77 15.40 -16.84
C PHE A 288 18.01 14.93 -18.28
N ARG A 289 17.44 15.62 -19.28
CA ARG A 289 17.63 15.34 -20.71
C ARG A 289 17.51 13.83 -21.02
N ALA A 290 18.56 13.18 -21.55
CA ALA A 290 18.55 11.75 -21.84
C ALA A 290 18.44 10.85 -20.60
N PHE A 291 18.66 11.38 -19.40
CA PHE A 291 18.44 10.67 -18.13
C PHE A 291 17.02 10.86 -17.55
N ALA A 292 16.14 11.59 -18.24
CA ALA A 292 14.75 11.75 -17.80
C ALA A 292 14.02 10.41 -17.59
N PRO A 293 14.21 9.37 -18.41
CA PRO A 293 13.62 8.04 -18.17
C PRO A 293 14.05 7.40 -16.85
N ALA A 294 15.20 7.77 -16.33
CA ALA A 294 15.72 7.27 -15.05
C ALA A 294 15.31 8.14 -13.84
N ALA A 295 15.08 9.47 -14.02
CA ALA A 295 14.90 10.37 -12.88
C ALA A 295 14.16 11.69 -13.19
N GLY A 296 13.69 11.95 -14.41
CA GLY A 296 13.32 13.28 -14.89
C GLY A 296 11.86 13.67 -14.73
N ILE A 297 10.99 12.82 -14.17
CA ILE A 297 9.59 13.20 -13.98
C ILE A 297 9.43 14.11 -12.77
N ALA A 298 8.61 15.16 -12.94
CA ALA A 298 8.03 15.92 -11.85
C ALA A 298 6.54 15.57 -11.71
N SER A 299 6.08 15.31 -10.48
CA SER A 299 4.69 14.92 -10.24
C SER A 299 4.18 15.44 -8.89
N SER A 300 2.89 15.35 -8.66
CA SER A 300 2.19 15.77 -7.46
C SER A 300 1.59 14.58 -6.70
N VAL A 301 1.15 14.80 -5.45
CA VAL A 301 0.42 13.79 -4.67
C VAL A 301 -0.86 13.36 -5.40
N ASN A 302 -1.60 14.33 -5.97
CA ASN A 302 -2.83 14.05 -6.69
C ASN A 302 -2.59 13.17 -7.93
N ASP A 303 -1.56 13.46 -8.70
CA ASP A 303 -1.26 12.67 -9.90
C ASP A 303 -0.68 11.29 -9.57
N MET A 304 0.21 11.20 -8.57
CA MET A 304 0.71 9.90 -8.11
C MET A 304 -0.39 9.03 -7.52
N ALA A 305 -1.43 9.63 -6.91
CA ALA A 305 -2.60 8.90 -6.45
C ALA A 305 -3.38 8.27 -7.62
N LYS A 306 -3.49 8.96 -8.77
CA LYS A 306 -4.11 8.40 -9.99
C LYS A 306 -3.32 7.22 -10.54
N PHE A 307 -1.98 7.31 -10.51
CA PHE A 307 -1.10 6.20 -10.90
C PHE A 307 -1.25 4.99 -9.96
N ALA A 308 -1.33 5.20 -8.64
CA ALA A 308 -1.62 4.14 -7.68
C ALA A 308 -2.99 3.50 -7.92
N ALA A 309 -4.03 4.31 -8.09
CA ALA A 309 -5.39 3.87 -8.36
C ALA A 309 -5.49 3.03 -9.64
N TRP A 310 -4.78 3.42 -10.71
CA TRP A 310 -4.66 2.62 -11.93
C TRP A 310 -4.04 1.25 -11.65
N ASN A 311 -2.91 1.19 -10.91
CA ASN A 311 -2.28 -0.08 -10.55
C ASN A 311 -3.26 -1.01 -9.81
N PHE A 312 -4.01 -0.49 -8.82
CA PHE A 312 -4.98 -1.28 -8.07
C PHE A 312 -6.14 -1.76 -8.93
N ARG A 313 -6.70 -0.86 -9.75
CA ARG A 313 -7.82 -1.17 -10.63
C ARG A 313 -7.48 -2.25 -11.64
N LEU A 314 -6.34 -2.10 -12.32
CA LEU A 314 -5.92 -3.04 -13.34
C LEU A 314 -5.51 -4.40 -12.75
N TYR A 315 -4.86 -4.38 -11.57
CA TYR A 315 -4.49 -5.60 -10.86
C TYR A 315 -5.71 -6.43 -10.45
N ASP A 316 -6.74 -5.80 -9.91
CA ASP A 316 -7.89 -6.43 -9.28
C ASP A 316 -8.98 -6.80 -10.31
N ASN A 317 -9.39 -5.82 -11.12
CA ASN A 317 -10.49 -5.99 -12.06
C ASN A 317 -10.10 -6.73 -13.35
N GLY A 318 -8.80 -6.86 -13.62
CA GLY A 318 -8.34 -7.38 -14.91
C GLY A 318 -8.60 -6.38 -16.05
N GLY A 319 -8.66 -6.88 -17.29
CA GLY A 319 -8.91 -6.03 -18.46
C GLY A 319 -7.64 -5.39 -19.02
N GLU A 320 -7.86 -4.28 -19.75
CA GLU A 320 -6.83 -3.54 -20.46
C GLU A 320 -7.06 -2.04 -20.28
N GLU A 321 -6.05 -1.36 -19.79
CA GLU A 321 -6.00 0.10 -19.66
C GLU A 321 -4.53 0.51 -19.62
N ILE A 322 -4.02 1.13 -20.69
CA ILE A 322 -2.60 1.38 -20.94
C ILE A 322 -1.83 0.08 -21.17
N LEU A 323 -1.98 -0.87 -20.26
CA LEU A 323 -1.47 -2.24 -20.30
C LEU A 323 -2.60 -3.24 -20.06
N LYS A 324 -2.38 -4.49 -20.44
CA LYS A 324 -3.18 -5.61 -19.95
C LYS A 324 -2.85 -5.92 -18.49
N SER A 325 -3.86 -6.32 -17.72
CA SER A 325 -3.66 -6.75 -16.33
C SER A 325 -2.58 -7.82 -16.19
N THR A 326 -2.49 -8.75 -17.14
CA THR A 326 -1.46 -9.80 -17.13
C THR A 326 -0.05 -9.24 -17.29
N THR A 327 0.12 -8.19 -18.08
CA THR A 327 1.39 -7.49 -18.26
C THR A 327 1.79 -6.74 -17.01
N LEU A 328 0.88 -5.97 -16.41
CA LEU A 328 1.16 -5.29 -15.14
C LEU A 328 1.53 -6.30 -14.04
N LYS A 329 0.78 -7.40 -13.91
CA LYS A 329 1.10 -8.48 -12.95
C LYS A 329 2.46 -9.11 -13.23
N ASN A 330 2.85 -9.24 -14.52
CA ASN A 330 4.18 -9.71 -14.87
C ASN A 330 5.27 -8.71 -14.46
N MET A 331 5.06 -7.40 -14.65
CA MET A 331 6.01 -6.37 -14.19
C MET A 331 6.24 -6.42 -12.68
N GLN A 332 5.21 -6.73 -11.91
CA GLN A 332 5.23 -6.76 -10.44
C GLN A 332 5.70 -8.11 -9.86
N ARG A 333 5.87 -9.15 -10.70
CA ARG A 333 6.51 -10.39 -10.25
C ARG A 333 7.97 -10.15 -9.95
N VAL A 334 8.53 -10.98 -9.09
CA VAL A 334 9.96 -10.98 -8.84
C VAL A 334 10.66 -11.63 -10.04
N HIS A 335 11.49 -10.88 -10.72
CA HIS A 335 12.37 -11.33 -11.82
C HIS A 335 13.79 -11.58 -11.35
N TRP A 336 14.19 -10.94 -10.25
CA TRP A 336 15.48 -11.12 -9.62
C TRP A 336 15.39 -11.05 -8.10
N VAL A 337 16.16 -11.92 -7.45
CA VAL A 337 16.39 -11.94 -6.00
C VAL A 337 17.88 -12.08 -5.78
N GLY A 338 18.48 -11.21 -4.97
CA GLY A 338 19.88 -11.34 -4.58
C GLY A 338 20.15 -12.66 -3.85
N ALA A 339 21.38 -13.18 -3.95
CA ALA A 339 21.77 -14.47 -3.40
C ALA A 339 21.51 -14.60 -1.89
N ASP A 340 21.69 -13.50 -1.16
CA ASP A 340 21.57 -13.48 0.30
C ASP A 340 20.22 -12.95 0.81
N PHE A 341 19.26 -12.70 -0.09
CA PHE A 341 17.96 -12.09 0.23
C PHE A 341 18.02 -10.74 0.95
N GLU A 342 19.19 -10.15 1.09
CA GLU A 342 19.40 -8.83 1.71
C GLU A 342 19.13 -7.69 0.73
N GLU A 343 19.26 -7.94 -0.57
CA GLU A 343 18.91 -6.98 -1.62
C GLU A 343 17.42 -7.01 -1.90
N PRO A 344 16.82 -5.85 -2.25
CA PRO A 344 15.43 -5.83 -2.64
C PRO A 344 15.23 -6.73 -3.86
N ALA A 345 14.16 -7.53 -3.83
CA ALA A 345 13.75 -8.27 -5.00
C ALA A 345 13.20 -7.29 -6.06
N TRP A 346 13.42 -7.58 -7.35
CA TRP A 346 13.04 -6.71 -8.45
C TRP A 346 12.11 -7.40 -9.43
N GLY A 347 11.07 -6.64 -9.81
CA GLY A 347 10.26 -6.92 -11.00
C GLY A 347 10.82 -6.20 -12.24
N LEU A 348 9.96 -5.93 -13.21
CA LEU A 348 10.32 -5.08 -14.36
C LEU A 348 10.04 -3.62 -13.97
N ALA A 349 11.09 -2.88 -13.66
CA ALA A 349 11.10 -1.53 -13.11
C ALA A 349 10.50 -1.36 -11.69
N TYR A 350 9.80 -2.34 -11.14
CA TYR A 350 9.25 -2.31 -9.79
C TYR A 350 10.24 -2.90 -8.78
N ALA A 351 10.60 -2.11 -7.76
CA ALA A 351 11.25 -2.65 -6.57
C ALA A 351 10.20 -3.33 -5.69
N THR A 352 10.56 -4.47 -5.09
CA THR A 352 9.75 -5.10 -4.06
C THR A 352 10.50 -5.01 -2.73
N ARG A 353 9.78 -4.61 -1.69
CA ARG A 353 10.33 -4.49 -0.33
C ARG A 353 9.54 -5.37 0.63
N ARG A 354 10.21 -5.93 1.62
CA ARG A 354 9.55 -6.60 2.74
C ARG A 354 9.46 -5.64 3.92
N TYR A 355 8.24 -5.40 4.37
CA TYR A 355 7.95 -4.63 5.56
C TYR A 355 6.98 -5.42 6.45
N ASP A 356 7.36 -5.68 7.70
CA ASP A 356 6.56 -6.48 8.66
C ASP A 356 5.91 -7.72 8.02
N LYS A 357 6.73 -8.56 7.34
CA LYS A 357 6.31 -9.77 6.61
C LYS A 357 5.39 -9.53 5.41
N LYS A 358 5.14 -8.28 5.05
CA LYS A 358 4.32 -7.88 3.90
C LYS A 358 5.21 -7.49 2.73
N THR A 359 4.74 -7.72 1.51
CA THR A 359 5.42 -7.26 0.30
C THR A 359 4.80 -5.94 -0.13
N LEU A 360 5.64 -4.93 -0.32
CA LEU A 360 5.31 -3.64 -0.90
C LEU A 360 5.98 -3.51 -2.25
N TRP A 361 5.27 -2.99 -3.23
CA TRP A 361 5.75 -2.70 -4.59
C TRP A 361 5.87 -1.20 -4.78
N GLY A 362 6.87 -0.76 -5.50
CA GLY A 362 7.04 0.66 -5.79
C GLY A 362 8.48 1.02 -6.12
N HIS A 363 8.87 2.24 -5.78
CA HIS A 363 10.25 2.72 -5.97
C HIS A 363 10.53 3.91 -5.06
N GLY A 364 11.77 4.00 -4.56
CA GLY A 364 12.27 5.20 -3.89
C GLY A 364 12.92 6.14 -4.89
N GLY A 365 12.89 7.45 -4.61
CA GLY A 365 13.54 8.49 -5.38
C GLY A 365 14.61 9.21 -4.58
N TYR A 366 15.78 9.40 -5.19
CA TYR A 366 16.87 10.21 -4.66
C TYR A 366 17.57 10.95 -5.79
N CYS A 367 17.54 12.26 -5.74
CA CYS A 367 18.27 13.13 -6.63
C CYS A 367 18.64 14.44 -5.91
N PRO A 368 19.43 15.34 -6.53
CA PRO A 368 19.84 16.56 -5.87
C PRO A 368 18.66 17.31 -5.24
N GLY A 369 18.73 17.49 -3.92
CA GLY A 369 17.76 18.27 -3.16
C GLY A 369 16.39 17.64 -2.90
N VAL A 370 16.15 16.40 -3.32
CA VAL A 370 14.83 15.76 -3.23
C VAL A 370 14.92 14.30 -2.80
N ARG A 371 13.95 13.88 -2.01
CA ARG A 371 13.66 12.48 -1.68
C ARG A 371 12.20 12.18 -1.95
N THR A 372 11.94 11.05 -2.55
CA THR A 372 10.58 10.56 -2.81
C THR A 372 10.48 9.09 -2.43
N GLU A 373 9.35 8.70 -1.92
CA GLU A 373 9.02 7.29 -1.68
C GLU A 373 7.61 7.03 -2.20
N PHE A 374 7.46 6.00 -3.02
CA PHE A 374 6.19 5.53 -3.52
C PHE A 374 6.11 4.03 -3.31
N VAL A 375 5.17 3.60 -2.49
CA VAL A 375 4.93 2.19 -2.19
C VAL A 375 3.45 1.85 -2.27
N MET A 376 3.16 0.63 -2.67
CA MET A 376 1.82 0.08 -2.78
C MET A 376 1.78 -1.33 -2.22
N ARG A 377 0.68 -1.69 -1.59
CA ARG A 377 0.33 -3.07 -1.33
C ARG A 377 -0.89 -3.46 -2.15
N LEU A 378 -0.71 -4.32 -3.13
CA LEU A 378 -1.75 -4.70 -4.08
C LEU A 378 -2.94 -5.44 -3.43
N PRO A 379 -2.72 -6.43 -2.53
CA PRO A 379 -3.84 -7.16 -1.92
C PRO A 379 -4.79 -6.29 -1.08
N THR A 380 -4.27 -5.26 -0.41
CA THR A 380 -5.07 -4.35 0.42
C THR A 380 -5.39 -3.03 -0.26
N LYS A 381 -4.89 -2.83 -1.49
CA LYS A 381 -5.06 -1.61 -2.30
C LYS A 381 -4.69 -0.32 -1.56
N VAL A 382 -3.66 -0.40 -0.70
CA VAL A 382 -3.14 0.75 0.03
C VAL A 382 -1.85 1.19 -0.61
N GLY A 383 -1.79 2.47 -0.99
CA GLY A 383 -0.59 3.12 -1.51
C GLY A 383 -0.21 4.33 -0.67
N VAL A 384 1.08 4.60 -0.55
CA VAL A 384 1.61 5.80 0.09
C VAL A 384 2.61 6.44 -0.84
N VAL A 385 2.47 7.73 -1.06
CA VAL A 385 3.45 8.57 -1.73
C VAL A 385 3.92 9.66 -0.77
N MET A 386 5.23 9.88 -0.70
CA MET A 386 5.83 10.97 0.07
C MET A 386 6.93 11.63 -0.74
N MET A 387 6.93 12.95 -0.76
CA MET A 387 7.88 13.79 -1.49
C MET A 387 8.45 14.85 -0.55
N LEU A 388 9.77 14.99 -0.52
CA LEU A 388 10.51 15.90 0.35
C LEU A 388 11.43 16.79 -0.47
N SER A 389 11.45 18.09 -0.21
CA SER A 389 12.39 19.02 -0.83
C SER A 389 13.71 19.14 -0.09
N ALA A 390 14.21 18.00 0.44
CA ALA A 390 15.51 17.86 1.08
C ALA A 390 16.05 16.45 0.86
N ASN A 391 17.35 16.27 0.64
CA ASN A 391 17.90 14.96 0.31
C ASN A 391 18.63 14.24 1.46
N ASP A 392 18.74 14.86 2.64
CA ASP A 392 19.35 14.28 3.85
C ASP A 392 18.32 13.65 4.81
N VAL A 393 17.04 13.62 4.44
CA VAL A 393 15.96 13.01 5.21
C VAL A 393 15.43 11.81 4.44
N SER A 394 15.45 10.63 5.06
CA SER A 394 14.91 9.43 4.44
C SER A 394 13.39 9.32 4.68
N PRO A 395 12.56 9.25 3.65
CA PRO A 395 11.12 9.09 3.82
C PRO A 395 10.72 7.66 4.21
N GLY A 396 11.58 6.65 4.03
CA GLY A 396 11.22 5.23 4.16
C GLY A 396 10.54 4.87 5.47
N SER A 397 11.16 5.18 6.62
CA SER A 397 10.59 4.87 7.94
C SER A 397 9.28 5.63 8.22
N ILE A 398 9.16 6.85 7.70
CA ILE A 398 7.93 7.65 7.82
C ILE A 398 6.82 7.02 7.00
N VAL A 399 7.12 6.65 5.76
CA VAL A 399 6.16 5.98 4.84
C VAL A 399 5.70 4.65 5.42
N GLU A 400 6.60 3.85 5.98
CA GLU A 400 6.27 2.58 6.62
C GLU A 400 5.33 2.77 7.82
N MET A 401 5.60 3.77 8.66
CA MET A 401 4.73 4.11 9.78
C MET A 401 3.35 4.57 9.30
N VAL A 402 3.28 5.47 8.33
CA VAL A 402 2.02 5.99 7.77
C VAL A 402 1.25 4.87 7.08
N TYR A 403 1.93 4.01 6.34
CA TYR A 403 1.34 2.82 5.73
C TYR A 403 0.69 1.90 6.79
N SER A 404 1.41 1.60 7.88
CA SER A 404 0.89 0.74 8.95
C SER A 404 -0.34 1.31 9.65
N LEU A 405 -0.35 2.63 9.87
CA LEU A 405 -1.50 3.33 10.46
C LEU A 405 -2.71 3.28 9.52
N ALA A 406 -2.50 3.52 8.22
CA ALA A 406 -3.54 3.47 7.21
C ALA A 406 -4.13 2.06 7.07
N GLU A 407 -3.29 1.04 6.89
CA GLU A 407 -3.74 -0.33 6.72
C GLU A 407 -4.51 -0.82 7.94
N SER A 408 -3.98 -0.62 9.15
CA SER A 408 -4.67 -1.00 10.40
C SER A 408 -6.03 -0.31 10.58
N ALA A 409 -6.19 0.91 10.06
CA ALA A 409 -7.45 1.62 10.12
C ALA A 409 -8.45 1.11 9.07
N ILE A 410 -7.96 0.83 7.86
CA ILE A 410 -8.75 0.26 6.76
C ILE A 410 -9.24 -1.15 7.13
N ASP A 411 -8.39 -2.01 7.68
CA ASP A 411 -8.75 -3.36 8.12
C ASP A 411 -9.87 -3.35 9.16
N LYS A 412 -9.84 -2.41 10.13
CA LYS A 412 -10.92 -2.26 11.12
C LYS A 412 -12.25 -1.81 10.51
N VAL A 413 -12.18 -1.01 9.46
CA VAL A 413 -13.38 -0.56 8.73
C VAL A 413 -14.00 -1.70 7.96
N HIS A 414 -13.18 -2.45 7.23
CA HIS A 414 -13.65 -3.59 6.42
C HIS A 414 -14.11 -4.76 7.31
N GLY A 415 -13.42 -5.05 8.41
CA GLY A 415 -13.84 -6.06 9.39
C GLY A 415 -15.22 -5.76 9.95
N LYS A 416 -15.49 -4.51 10.38
CA LYS A 416 -16.82 -4.10 10.86
C LYS A 416 -17.89 -4.17 9.77
N GLN A 417 -17.58 -3.81 8.53
CA GLN A 417 -18.54 -3.90 7.42
C GLN A 417 -18.87 -5.35 7.05
N ALA A 418 -17.90 -6.26 7.14
CA ALA A 418 -18.10 -7.68 6.92
C ALA A 418 -19.00 -8.28 8.02
N ASP A 419 -18.76 -7.94 9.28
CA ASP A 419 -19.58 -8.37 10.42
C ASP A 419 -21.03 -7.84 10.33
N ASP A 420 -21.22 -6.57 9.95
CA ASP A 420 -22.53 -5.96 9.75
C ASP A 420 -23.26 -6.56 8.53
N ALA A 421 -22.53 -6.91 7.47
CA ALA A 421 -23.10 -7.56 6.29
C ALA A 421 -23.52 -9.01 6.60
N GLN A 422 -22.71 -9.75 7.35
CA GLN A 422 -23.05 -11.10 7.81
C GLN A 422 -24.28 -11.11 8.73
N ASN A 423 -24.36 -10.16 9.66
CA ASN A 423 -25.51 -10.00 10.53
C ASN A 423 -26.82 -9.63 9.78
N LYS A 424 -26.72 -8.87 8.69
CA LYS A 424 -27.87 -8.54 7.83
C LYS A 424 -28.32 -9.70 6.95
N VAL A 425 -27.42 -10.58 6.53
CA VAL A 425 -27.71 -11.78 5.74
C VAL A 425 -28.27 -12.89 6.63
N ALA A 426 -27.81 -13.00 7.87
CA ALA A 426 -28.30 -13.98 8.83
C ALA A 426 -29.79 -13.82 9.18
N THR A 427 -30.36 -12.61 8.97
CA THR A 427 -31.77 -12.34 9.25
C THR A 427 -32.74 -12.64 8.09
N LYS A 428 -32.27 -13.06 6.91
CA LYS A 428 -33.12 -13.35 5.73
C LYS A 428 -33.09 -14.77 5.20
N GLY A 429 -32.28 -15.66 5.75
CA GLY A 429 -32.22 -17.06 5.33
C GLY A 429 -32.92 -17.96 6.34
N LYS A 430 -34.10 -18.52 6.01
CA LYS A 430 -34.60 -19.68 6.74
C LYS A 430 -33.61 -20.82 6.55
N SER A 431 -32.72 -21.04 7.54
CA SER A 431 -31.81 -22.16 7.53
C SER A 431 -32.60 -23.46 7.57
N LYS A 432 -32.47 -24.28 6.53
CA LYS A 432 -32.74 -25.73 6.69
C LYS A 432 -31.86 -26.18 7.86
N GLN A 433 -32.42 -26.74 8.91
CA GLN A 433 -31.72 -27.34 10.03
C GLN A 433 -30.68 -28.33 9.49
N ARG A 434 -29.44 -27.91 9.31
CA ARG A 434 -28.31 -28.82 9.14
C ARG A 434 -28.09 -29.49 10.48
N LYS A 435 -27.95 -30.83 10.51
CA LYS A 435 -27.54 -31.57 11.72
C LYS A 435 -26.31 -30.87 12.29
N LYS A 436 -26.41 -30.45 13.53
CA LYS A 436 -25.31 -29.74 14.21
C LYS A 436 -24.17 -30.73 14.39
N VAL A 437 -23.11 -30.57 13.62
CA VAL A 437 -21.91 -31.39 13.71
C VAL A 437 -21.17 -30.97 14.98
N ASN A 438 -20.75 -31.97 15.77
CA ASN A 438 -19.93 -31.70 16.96
C ASN A 438 -18.47 -31.52 16.53
N LEU A 439 -17.99 -30.29 16.45
CA LEU A 439 -16.64 -29.97 15.97
C LEU A 439 -15.55 -30.54 16.87
N SER A 440 -15.80 -30.72 18.15
CA SER A 440 -14.81 -31.27 19.10
C SER A 440 -14.41 -32.72 18.81
N ASP A 441 -15.20 -33.48 18.06
CA ASP A 441 -14.85 -34.84 17.64
C ASP A 441 -13.58 -34.86 16.75
N TYR A 442 -13.35 -33.78 16.00
CA TYR A 442 -12.27 -33.68 15.02
C TYR A 442 -10.98 -33.10 15.61
N GLU A 443 -11.05 -32.51 16.81
CA GLU A 443 -9.91 -31.91 17.48
C GLU A 443 -8.86 -32.94 17.85
N GLY A 444 -7.58 -32.62 17.64
CA GLY A 444 -6.45 -33.45 18.03
C GLY A 444 -5.26 -33.36 17.09
N SER A 445 -4.25 -34.13 17.44
CA SER A 445 -3.03 -34.28 16.65
C SER A 445 -3.14 -35.43 15.66
N PHE A 446 -2.66 -35.20 14.45
CA PHE A 446 -2.63 -36.16 13.35
C PHE A 446 -1.20 -36.31 12.85
N TYR A 447 -0.77 -37.52 12.58
CA TYR A 447 0.58 -37.83 12.13
C TYR A 447 0.58 -38.73 10.91
N GLN A 448 1.59 -38.62 10.07
CA GLN A 448 1.82 -39.50 8.94
C GLN A 448 2.95 -40.48 9.26
N PRO A 449 2.69 -41.78 9.25
CA PRO A 449 3.72 -42.78 9.61
C PRO A 449 4.96 -42.78 8.71
N ASN A 450 4.80 -42.38 7.44
CA ASN A 450 5.83 -42.48 6.41
C ASN A 450 6.35 -41.11 5.93
N TYR A 451 5.85 -40.00 6.51
CA TYR A 451 6.23 -38.67 6.11
C TYR A 451 6.20 -37.71 7.32
N PRO A 452 7.25 -36.93 7.56
CA PRO A 452 7.31 -36.09 8.75
C PRO A 452 6.37 -34.87 8.62
N GLN A 453 5.08 -35.12 8.65
CA GLN A 453 4.05 -34.07 8.57
C GLN A 453 3.02 -34.29 9.69
N ASP A 454 3.36 -33.76 10.86
CA ASP A 454 2.44 -33.73 11.99
C ASP A 454 1.61 -32.46 11.93
N SER A 455 0.30 -32.57 12.10
CA SER A 455 -0.63 -31.44 12.15
C SER A 455 -1.50 -31.51 13.40
N TYR A 456 -1.94 -30.36 13.87
CA TYR A 456 -2.98 -30.25 14.88
C TYR A 456 -4.22 -29.63 14.25
N VAL A 457 -5.37 -30.21 14.52
CA VAL A 457 -6.68 -29.68 14.19
C VAL A 457 -7.31 -29.17 15.48
N GLY A 458 -7.74 -27.92 15.49
CA GLY A 458 -8.45 -27.30 16.60
C GLY A 458 -9.79 -26.74 16.16
N VAL A 459 -10.55 -26.26 17.14
CA VAL A 459 -11.85 -25.63 16.95
C VAL A 459 -11.75 -24.18 17.38
N ASP A 460 -12.28 -23.26 16.57
CA ASP A 460 -12.47 -21.86 16.91
C ASP A 460 -13.91 -21.40 16.61
N GLU A 461 -14.17 -20.10 16.74
CA GLU A 461 -15.50 -19.52 16.50
C GLU A 461 -15.94 -19.60 15.03
N ASP A 462 -15.00 -19.74 14.09
CA ASP A 462 -15.25 -19.82 12.65
C ASP A 462 -15.40 -21.25 12.12
N GLY A 463 -15.00 -22.27 12.91
CA GLY A 463 -15.06 -23.69 12.51
C GLY A 463 -13.87 -24.53 12.97
N LEU A 464 -13.29 -25.30 12.05
CA LEU A 464 -12.03 -26.00 12.30
C LEU A 464 -10.86 -25.17 11.77
N PHE A 465 -9.74 -25.22 12.48
CA PHE A 465 -8.45 -24.79 11.92
C PHE A 465 -7.45 -25.94 11.97
N SER A 466 -6.45 -25.89 11.10
CA SER A 466 -5.31 -26.81 11.16
C SER A 466 -3.99 -26.04 11.09
N ILE A 467 -2.99 -26.54 11.81
CA ILE A 467 -1.61 -26.04 11.79
C ILE A 467 -0.64 -27.19 11.59
N SER A 468 0.49 -26.93 10.92
CA SER A 468 1.60 -27.87 10.84
C SER A 468 2.45 -27.76 12.09
N LEU A 469 2.62 -28.87 12.85
CA LEU A 469 3.39 -28.90 14.09
C LEU A 469 4.91 -28.84 13.85
N LEU A 470 5.36 -29.17 12.64
CA LEU A 470 6.78 -29.17 12.26
C LEU A 470 7.18 -27.87 11.49
N SER A 471 6.28 -26.90 11.41
CA SER A 471 6.58 -25.60 10.78
C SER A 471 7.35 -24.69 11.75
N ASN A 472 8.40 -24.06 11.25
CA ASN A 472 9.12 -23.02 11.99
C ASN A 472 8.27 -21.75 12.21
N ASN A 473 7.17 -21.61 11.50
CA ASN A 473 6.18 -20.55 11.67
C ASN A 473 4.75 -21.13 11.56
N PRO A 474 4.22 -21.74 12.63
CA PRO A 474 2.91 -22.38 12.60
C PRO A 474 1.76 -21.43 12.30
N VAL A 475 1.90 -20.14 12.62
CA VAL A 475 0.87 -19.12 12.36
C VAL A 475 0.72 -18.83 10.86
N GLN A 476 1.81 -18.87 10.10
CA GLN A 476 1.75 -18.73 8.63
C GLN A 476 1.13 -19.95 7.93
N GLY A 477 1.17 -21.11 8.59
CA GLY A 477 0.58 -22.35 8.09
C GLY A 477 -0.84 -22.61 8.58
N LEU A 478 -1.45 -21.67 9.30
CA LEU A 478 -2.81 -21.82 9.80
C LEU A 478 -3.80 -21.83 8.62
N GLN A 479 -4.59 -22.90 8.55
CA GLN A 479 -5.63 -23.09 7.55
C GLN A 479 -6.98 -23.21 8.24
N THR A 480 -7.98 -22.48 7.78
CA THR A 480 -9.37 -22.55 8.30
C THR A 480 -10.24 -23.40 7.40
N TRP A 481 -11.15 -24.15 8.02
CA TRP A 481 -11.99 -25.15 7.36
C TRP A 481 -13.45 -24.97 7.78
N VAL A 482 -14.33 -24.82 6.81
CA VAL A 482 -15.78 -24.74 7.04
C VAL A 482 -16.44 -26.08 6.72
N HIS A 483 -17.41 -26.47 7.51
CA HIS A 483 -18.12 -27.73 7.30
C HIS A 483 -18.84 -27.75 5.95
N ALA A 484 -18.52 -28.71 5.11
CA ALA A 484 -19.14 -28.94 3.81
C ALA A 484 -20.28 -29.97 3.93
N GLU A 485 -19.96 -31.24 4.11
CA GLU A 485 -20.92 -32.33 4.31
C GLU A 485 -20.30 -33.52 5.06
N GLY A 486 -21.10 -34.23 5.84
CA GLY A 486 -20.63 -35.43 6.58
C GLY A 486 -19.44 -35.11 7.47
N ASP A 487 -18.34 -35.83 7.27
CA ASP A 487 -17.05 -35.62 7.94
C ASP A 487 -16.06 -34.81 7.06
N THR A 488 -16.56 -34.09 6.05
CA THR A 488 -15.75 -33.30 5.12
C THR A 488 -15.85 -31.81 5.43
N PHE A 489 -14.72 -31.16 5.45
CA PHE A 489 -14.54 -29.74 5.63
C PHE A 489 -13.75 -29.18 4.47
N SER A 490 -14.06 -27.96 4.02
CA SER A 490 -13.42 -27.33 2.88
C SER A 490 -12.89 -25.93 3.22
N ARG A 491 -11.87 -25.51 2.50
CA ARG A 491 -11.41 -24.12 2.53
C ARG A 491 -12.42 -23.25 1.78
N LYS A 492 -12.68 -22.10 2.32
CA LYS A 492 -13.52 -21.09 1.68
C LYS A 492 -12.64 -20.16 0.85
N ARG A 493 -13.03 -19.87 -0.39
CA ARG A 493 -12.39 -18.87 -1.24
C ARG A 493 -12.94 -17.48 -0.92
N GLU A 494 -12.31 -16.45 -1.45
CA GLU A 494 -12.74 -15.05 -1.31
C GLU A 494 -14.14 -14.79 -1.92
N ASP A 495 -14.53 -15.59 -2.92
CA ASP A 495 -15.86 -15.55 -3.56
C ASP A 495 -16.90 -16.42 -2.86
N ASP A 496 -16.64 -16.85 -1.62
CA ASP A 496 -17.48 -17.76 -0.82
C ASP A 496 -17.65 -19.18 -1.37
N THR A 497 -17.03 -19.53 -2.50
CA THR A 497 -17.05 -20.91 -3.01
C THR A 497 -16.11 -21.82 -2.22
N LEU A 498 -16.40 -23.12 -2.22
CA LEU A 498 -15.56 -24.11 -1.54
C LEU A 498 -14.39 -24.54 -2.44
N ALA A 499 -13.21 -24.69 -1.83
CA ALA A 499 -11.98 -25.12 -2.48
C ALA A 499 -11.56 -26.52 -2.00
N GLU A 500 -10.26 -26.69 -1.74
CA GLU A 500 -9.70 -27.93 -1.19
C GLU A 500 -10.47 -28.43 0.01
N ALA A 501 -10.54 -29.75 0.14
CA ALA A 501 -11.24 -30.39 1.24
C ALA A 501 -10.30 -31.27 2.07
N ILE A 502 -10.64 -31.35 3.36
CA ILE A 502 -10.17 -32.40 4.26
C ILE A 502 -11.33 -33.28 4.65
N THR A 503 -11.09 -34.58 4.77
CA THR A 503 -12.11 -35.55 5.17
C THR A 503 -11.59 -36.37 6.35
N PHE A 504 -12.43 -36.53 7.35
CA PHE A 504 -12.10 -37.35 8.50
C PHE A 504 -12.70 -38.76 8.37
N GLU A 505 -11.95 -39.75 8.76
CA GLU A 505 -12.39 -41.14 8.81
C GLU A 505 -12.75 -41.51 10.24
N ARG A 506 -13.84 -42.31 10.38
CA ARG A 506 -14.28 -42.83 11.67
C ARG A 506 -14.12 -44.34 11.74
N ASP A 507 -13.87 -44.85 12.95
CA ASP A 507 -13.91 -46.29 13.23
C ASP A 507 -15.35 -46.80 13.38
N ALA A 508 -15.50 -48.10 13.59
CA ALA A 508 -16.81 -48.74 13.79
C ALA A 508 -17.56 -48.24 15.04
N ALA A 509 -16.88 -47.59 15.98
CA ALA A 509 -17.47 -46.98 17.16
C ALA A 509 -17.82 -45.51 16.93
N GLY A 510 -17.61 -44.98 15.72
CA GLY A 510 -17.91 -43.59 15.33
C GLY A 510 -16.83 -42.56 15.76
N ARG A 511 -15.67 -42.97 16.23
CA ARG A 511 -14.60 -42.10 16.66
C ARG A 511 -13.75 -41.70 15.47
N VAL A 512 -13.36 -40.40 15.37
CA VAL A 512 -12.42 -39.92 14.35
C VAL A 512 -11.04 -40.57 14.57
N VAL A 513 -10.52 -41.25 13.57
CA VAL A 513 -9.25 -42.02 13.63
C VAL A 513 -8.21 -41.55 12.62
N ALA A 514 -8.62 -40.86 11.58
CA ALA A 514 -7.71 -40.31 10.58
C ALA A 514 -8.26 -39.05 9.91
N LEU A 515 -7.33 -38.29 9.33
CA LEU A 515 -7.55 -37.11 8.47
C LEU A 515 -6.98 -37.44 7.09
N VAL A 516 -7.73 -37.20 6.04
CA VAL A 516 -7.28 -37.32 4.64
C VAL A 516 -7.28 -35.93 4.00
N GLN A 517 -6.12 -35.53 3.49
CA GLN A 517 -5.93 -34.28 2.74
C GLN A 517 -5.05 -34.55 1.51
N ASN A 518 -5.47 -34.12 0.33
CA ASN A 518 -4.70 -34.26 -0.93
C ASN A 518 -4.23 -35.71 -1.21
N GLY A 519 -5.02 -36.72 -0.80
CA GLY A 519 -4.66 -38.14 -0.92
C GLY A 519 -3.73 -38.67 0.18
N TYR A 520 -3.24 -37.83 1.07
CA TYR A 520 -2.44 -38.25 2.22
C TYR A 520 -3.33 -38.52 3.43
N ARG A 521 -3.06 -39.67 4.07
CA ARG A 521 -3.80 -40.12 5.23
C ARG A 521 -2.95 -39.99 6.50
N SER A 522 -3.39 -39.15 7.42
CA SER A 522 -2.76 -38.91 8.73
C SER A 522 -3.58 -39.59 9.83
N LEU A 523 -2.94 -40.34 10.72
CA LEU A 523 -3.60 -41.05 11.82
C LEU A 523 -3.76 -40.11 13.02
N LYS A 524 -4.92 -40.18 13.70
CA LYS A 524 -5.15 -39.44 14.94
C LYS A 524 -4.34 -40.08 16.07
N ARG A 525 -3.64 -39.26 16.87
CA ARG A 525 -2.94 -39.70 18.10
C ARG A 525 -3.88 -39.83 19.28
#